data_512920c3f6e2daf203ece7181bbea175
#
_entry.id   512920c3f6e2daf203ece7181bbea175
#
_cell.length_a   1.000
_cell.length_b   1.000
_cell.length_c   1.000
_cell.angle_alpha   90.00
_cell.angle_beta   90.00
_cell.angle_gamma   90.00
#
_symmetry.space_group_name_H-M   'P 1'
#
loop_
_entity.id
_entity.type
_entity.pdbx_description
1 polymer ?
#
loop_
_entity_poly.entity_id
_entity_poly.type
_entity_poly.pdbx_seq_one_letter_code
_entity_poly.pdbx_strand_id
1 'polypeptide(L)'
;LILGSRGEVVVDDYSQSSIKSIYAIGDLTDRAPLTPIAIKEAMAFVETIFHNNPTNLDYSSVPTAVFTKPEMGTVGLSEEVADKRGPIDIFTTYFRPMKTSFADNDDKSFIKLIVCKKTDKVLGVHIVAPGAGEMVQMVAIAIKMGATKKDFDSTLAVHPTISEEIVTMQKPVRSS
;
A
#
# COMPACT_ATOMS: atom_id res chain seq x y z
N LEU A 1 24.32 20.16 -8.12
CA LEU A 1 23.17 19.27 -7.93
C LEU A 1 22.51 18.99 -9.27
N ILE A 2 22.23 17.72 -9.54
CA ILE A 2 21.35 17.32 -10.64
C ILE A 2 19.91 17.40 -10.13
N LEU A 3 19.08 18.10 -10.89
CA LEU A 3 17.64 18.22 -10.62
C LEU A 3 16.85 17.45 -11.68
N GLY A 4 15.76 16.86 -11.29
CA GLY A 4 14.81 16.22 -12.18
C GLY A 4 13.86 17.22 -12.84
N SER A 5 12.89 16.71 -13.61
CA SER A 5 12.02 17.52 -14.47
C SER A 5 11.04 18.42 -13.70
N ARG A 6 10.78 18.11 -12.43
CA ARG A 6 9.90 18.89 -11.54
C ARG A 6 10.68 19.75 -10.53
N GLY A 7 12.02 19.75 -10.62
CA GLY A 7 12.90 20.48 -9.69
C GLY A 7 13.31 19.68 -8.46
N GLU A 8 12.94 18.41 -8.39
CA GLU A 8 13.36 17.47 -7.34
C GLU A 8 14.87 17.20 -7.41
N VAL A 9 15.51 16.94 -6.27
CA VAL A 9 16.90 16.54 -6.22
C VAL A 9 17.00 15.06 -6.57
N VAL A 10 17.77 14.76 -7.64
CA VAL A 10 18.06 13.38 -8.03
C VAL A 10 19.06 12.78 -7.04
N VAL A 11 18.69 11.65 -6.45
CA VAL A 11 19.52 10.91 -5.48
C VAL A 11 19.58 9.43 -5.84
N ASP A 12 20.63 8.76 -5.33
CA ASP A 12 20.73 7.30 -5.38
C ASP A 12 19.88 6.60 -4.31
N ASP A 13 20.01 5.28 -4.21
CA ASP A 13 19.27 4.45 -3.25
C ASP A 13 19.60 4.76 -1.78
N TYR A 14 20.73 5.43 -1.53
CA TYR A 14 21.18 5.85 -0.21
C TYR A 14 20.95 7.35 0.06
N SER A 15 20.12 7.99 -0.75
CA SER A 15 19.79 9.42 -0.65
C SER A 15 20.95 10.38 -0.94
N GLN A 16 22.07 9.90 -1.52
CA GLN A 16 23.18 10.74 -1.93
C GLN A 16 22.89 11.42 -3.27
N SER A 17 23.16 12.72 -3.35
CA SER A 17 23.00 13.48 -4.58
C SER A 17 24.22 13.31 -5.52
N SER A 18 24.21 13.99 -6.66
CA SER A 18 25.36 14.09 -7.56
C SER A 18 26.60 14.76 -6.93
N ILE A 19 26.47 15.36 -5.76
CA ILE A 19 27.57 15.95 -4.99
C ILE A 19 27.77 15.11 -3.73
N LYS A 20 28.94 14.50 -3.57
CA LYS A 20 29.26 13.50 -2.53
C LYS A 20 28.95 13.91 -1.08
N SER A 21 29.02 15.20 -0.78
CA SER A 21 28.75 15.73 0.57
C SER A 21 27.31 16.18 0.78
N ILE A 22 26.43 16.01 -0.22
CA ILE A 22 25.05 16.49 -0.17
C ILE A 22 24.08 15.30 -0.32
N TYR A 23 23.20 15.17 0.64
CA TYR A 23 22.12 14.19 0.66
C TYR A 23 20.78 14.91 0.65
N ALA A 24 19.74 14.29 0.08
CA ALA A 24 18.38 14.80 0.08
C ALA A 24 17.39 13.70 0.43
N ILE A 25 16.42 14.03 1.27
CA ILE A 25 15.38 13.12 1.74
C ILE A 25 14.01 13.80 1.70
N GLY A 26 12.97 12.99 1.82
CA GLY A 26 11.58 13.47 1.89
C GLY A 26 11.11 14.09 0.57
N ASP A 27 10.20 15.04 0.68
CA ASP A 27 9.50 15.66 -0.45
C ASP A 27 10.44 16.28 -1.49
N LEU A 28 11.63 16.69 -1.07
CA LEU A 28 12.65 17.25 -1.95
C LEU A 28 13.12 16.28 -3.04
N THR A 29 12.97 14.97 -2.82
CA THR A 29 13.37 13.92 -3.77
C THR A 29 12.22 13.44 -4.65
N ASP A 30 10.98 13.80 -4.31
CA ASP A 30 9.73 13.43 -4.99
C ASP A 30 9.55 11.92 -5.24
N ARG A 31 10.18 11.07 -4.42
CA ARG A 31 10.03 9.61 -4.49
C ARG A 31 8.68 9.14 -3.93
N ALA A 32 8.33 9.61 -2.73
CA ALA A 32 7.04 9.38 -2.10
C ALA A 32 6.80 10.48 -1.05
N PRO A 33 6.03 11.54 -1.35
CA PRO A 33 5.87 12.72 -0.49
C PRO A 33 4.92 12.42 0.69
N LEU A 34 5.39 11.60 1.63
CA LEU A 34 4.67 11.18 2.83
C LEU A 34 5.58 11.33 4.04
N THR A 35 5.07 11.92 5.12
CA THR A 35 5.82 12.13 6.37
C THR A 35 6.50 10.86 6.91
N PRO A 36 5.83 9.67 6.97
CA PRO A 36 6.50 8.45 7.43
C PRO A 36 7.67 8.01 6.54
N ILE A 37 7.61 8.31 5.24
CA ILE A 37 8.71 8.03 4.30
C ILE A 37 9.90 8.92 4.61
N ALA A 38 9.70 10.24 4.73
CA ALA A 38 10.77 11.17 5.07
C ALA A 38 11.48 10.78 6.38
N ILE A 39 10.71 10.35 7.40
CA ILE A 39 11.28 9.86 8.67
C ILE A 39 12.12 8.60 8.45
N LYS A 40 11.62 7.62 7.68
CA LYS A 40 12.36 6.39 7.40
C LYS A 40 13.60 6.63 6.54
N GLU A 41 13.55 7.55 5.58
CA GLU A 41 14.72 7.97 4.80
C GLU A 41 15.77 8.64 5.69
N ALA A 42 15.35 9.50 6.63
CA ALA A 42 16.26 10.10 7.61
C ALA A 42 16.95 9.05 8.48
N MET A 43 16.20 8.04 8.95
CA MET A 43 16.77 6.92 9.71
C MET A 43 17.77 6.12 8.87
N ALA A 44 17.43 5.78 7.62
CA ALA A 44 18.32 5.07 6.71
C ALA A 44 19.60 5.87 6.40
N PHE A 45 19.46 7.18 6.24
CA PHE A 45 20.61 8.09 6.08
C PHE A 45 21.53 8.04 7.31
N VAL A 46 20.99 8.09 8.53
CA VAL A 46 21.79 8.00 9.77
C VAL A 46 22.52 6.66 9.86
N GLU A 47 21.84 5.55 9.59
CA GLU A 47 22.46 4.21 9.54
C GLU A 47 23.61 4.15 8.53
N THR A 48 23.39 4.68 7.33
CA THR A 48 24.36 4.63 6.25
C THR A 48 25.60 5.48 6.56
N ILE A 49 25.40 6.72 7.03
CA ILE A 49 26.50 7.70 7.14
C ILE A 49 27.22 7.64 8.49
N PHE A 50 26.47 7.45 9.59
CA PHE A 50 27.06 7.53 10.94
C PHE A 50 27.31 6.16 11.57
N HIS A 51 26.56 5.14 11.16
CA HIS A 51 26.71 3.78 11.71
C HIS A 51 27.44 2.81 10.76
N ASN A 52 27.85 3.29 9.57
CA ASN A 52 28.49 2.47 8.54
C ASN A 52 27.69 1.21 8.18
N ASN A 53 26.37 1.33 8.19
CA ASN A 53 25.40 0.29 7.88
C ASN A 53 24.57 0.72 6.67
N PRO A 54 24.99 0.45 5.43
CA PRO A 54 24.28 0.88 4.23
C PRO A 54 22.83 0.40 4.23
N THR A 55 21.91 1.32 4.38
CA THR A 55 20.46 1.05 4.52
C THR A 55 19.69 1.86 3.50
N ASN A 56 18.84 1.18 2.73
CA ASN A 56 17.90 1.80 1.81
C ASN A 56 16.45 1.49 2.18
N LEU A 57 15.52 2.22 1.59
CA LEU A 57 14.10 2.06 1.85
C LEU A 57 13.43 1.25 0.72
N ASP A 58 12.60 0.30 1.11
CA ASP A 58 11.73 -0.42 0.19
C ASP A 58 10.41 0.35 -0.01
N TYR A 59 10.22 0.90 -1.20
CA TYR A 59 9.02 1.65 -1.59
C TYR A 59 7.94 0.78 -2.22
N SER A 60 8.14 -0.54 -2.33
CA SER A 60 7.25 -1.42 -3.09
C SER A 60 5.84 -1.58 -2.48
N SER A 61 5.69 -1.32 -1.19
CA SER A 61 4.45 -1.56 -0.45
C SER A 61 4.12 -0.46 0.56
N VAL A 62 4.29 0.79 0.15
CA VAL A 62 3.96 1.96 0.99
C VAL A 62 2.43 2.08 1.12
N PRO A 63 1.87 1.95 2.34
CA PRO A 63 0.45 2.21 2.53
C PRO A 63 0.16 3.71 2.43
N THR A 64 -0.94 4.02 1.74
CA THR A 64 -1.35 5.42 1.52
C THR A 64 -2.84 5.55 1.74
N ALA A 65 -3.27 6.66 2.32
CA ALA A 65 -4.67 7.00 2.48
C ALA A 65 -4.98 8.40 1.94
N VAL A 66 -6.17 8.54 1.35
CA VAL A 66 -6.77 9.83 1.00
C VAL A 66 -8.01 10.00 1.86
N PHE A 67 -8.01 11.04 2.68
CA PHE A 67 -9.04 11.30 3.70
C PHE A 67 -10.26 12.02 3.13
N THR A 68 -10.77 11.47 2.04
CA THR A 68 -12.07 11.86 1.45
C THR A 68 -13.23 11.26 2.27
N LYS A 69 -14.47 11.47 1.82
CA LYS A 69 -15.65 10.85 2.43
C LYS A 69 -16.46 10.13 1.35
N PRO A 70 -16.41 8.78 1.28
CA PRO A 70 -15.61 7.85 2.10
C PRO A 70 -14.10 7.98 1.87
N GLU A 71 -13.30 7.49 2.83
CA GLU A 71 -11.84 7.43 2.72
C GLU A 71 -11.40 6.42 1.65
N MET A 72 -10.22 6.65 1.09
CA MET A 72 -9.56 5.68 0.21
C MET A 72 -8.23 5.25 0.82
N GLY A 73 -8.01 3.94 0.90
CA GLY A 73 -6.75 3.34 1.34
C GLY A 73 -6.17 2.44 0.26
N THR A 74 -4.85 2.44 0.10
CA THR A 74 -4.16 1.58 -0.87
C THR A 74 -2.83 1.12 -0.34
N VAL A 75 -2.45 -0.12 -0.65
CA VAL A 75 -1.12 -0.66 -0.41
C VAL A 75 -0.77 -1.68 -1.49
N GLY A 76 0.49 -1.73 -1.89
CA GLY A 76 1.00 -2.63 -2.92
C GLY A 76 0.71 -2.15 -4.33
N LEU A 77 0.62 -3.08 -5.28
CA LEU A 77 0.53 -2.79 -6.70
C LEU A 77 -0.89 -2.41 -7.14
N SER A 78 -1.00 -1.47 -8.05
CA SER A 78 -2.24 -1.28 -8.82
C SER A 78 -2.45 -2.46 -9.77
N GLU A 79 -3.70 -2.67 -10.20
CA GLU A 79 -4.05 -3.72 -11.15
C GLU A 79 -3.25 -3.62 -12.44
N GLU A 80 -3.13 -2.42 -12.99
CA GLU A 80 -2.36 -2.17 -14.22
C GLU A 80 -0.87 -2.54 -14.08
N VAL A 81 -0.26 -2.25 -12.94
CA VAL A 81 1.14 -2.58 -12.68
C VAL A 81 1.32 -4.07 -12.43
N ALA A 82 0.38 -4.69 -11.72
CA ALA A 82 0.44 -6.12 -11.42
C ALA A 82 0.26 -6.97 -12.69
N ASP A 83 -0.68 -6.62 -13.56
CA ASP A 83 -0.94 -7.30 -14.83
C ASP A 83 0.29 -7.31 -15.77
N LYS A 84 1.02 -6.20 -15.82
CA LYS A 84 2.29 -6.13 -16.59
C LYS A 84 3.40 -7.07 -16.03
N ARG A 85 3.28 -7.53 -14.78
CA ARG A 85 4.25 -8.44 -14.15
C ARG A 85 3.92 -9.92 -14.33
N GLY A 86 2.71 -10.24 -14.74
CA GLY A 86 2.25 -11.60 -15.01
C GLY A 86 0.78 -11.82 -14.65
N PRO A 87 0.30 -13.05 -14.81
CA PRO A 87 -1.13 -13.36 -14.63
C PRO A 87 -1.59 -13.12 -13.18
N ILE A 88 -2.73 -12.46 -13.06
CA ILE A 88 -3.35 -12.08 -11.79
C ILE A 88 -4.81 -12.52 -11.71
N ASP A 89 -5.27 -12.69 -10.48
CA ASP A 89 -6.68 -12.81 -10.11
C ASP A 89 -7.12 -11.57 -9.36
N ILE A 90 -8.28 -11.05 -9.69
CA ILE A 90 -8.88 -9.86 -9.09
C ILE A 90 -10.10 -10.29 -8.28
N PHE A 91 -10.08 -9.96 -6.99
CA PHE A 91 -11.19 -10.14 -6.08
C PHE A 91 -11.76 -8.77 -5.72
N THR A 92 -13.06 -8.62 -5.79
CA THR A 92 -13.73 -7.37 -5.38
C THR A 92 -15.00 -7.67 -4.63
N THR A 93 -15.30 -6.83 -3.67
CA THR A 93 -16.62 -6.76 -3.03
C THR A 93 -17.12 -5.33 -3.02
N TYR A 94 -18.43 -5.17 -3.23
CA TYR A 94 -19.11 -3.90 -3.18
C TYR A 94 -20.39 -4.09 -2.37
N PHE A 95 -20.45 -3.52 -1.19
CA PHE A 95 -21.45 -3.86 -0.20
C PHE A 95 -21.89 -2.66 0.61
N ARG A 96 -23.02 -2.78 1.27
CA ARG A 96 -23.54 -1.82 2.26
C ARG A 96 -23.14 -2.31 3.65
N PRO A 97 -22.29 -1.58 4.38
CA PRO A 97 -21.91 -1.96 5.75
C PRO A 97 -23.13 -2.03 6.65
N MET A 98 -23.15 -2.97 7.59
CA MET A 98 -24.27 -3.17 8.50
C MET A 98 -24.59 -1.89 9.29
N LYS A 99 -23.58 -1.17 9.75
CA LYS A 99 -23.75 0.11 10.46
C LYS A 99 -24.55 1.14 9.66
N THR A 100 -24.25 1.26 8.34
CA THR A 100 -24.97 2.20 7.45
C THR A 100 -26.39 1.72 7.16
N SER A 101 -26.60 0.40 7.10
CA SER A 101 -27.93 -0.19 6.93
C SER A 101 -28.86 0.13 8.10
N PHE A 102 -28.35 0.11 9.34
CA PHE A 102 -29.11 0.52 10.53
C PHE A 102 -29.41 2.03 10.59
N ALA A 103 -28.53 2.85 10.00
CA ALA A 103 -28.64 4.30 10.01
C ALA A 103 -29.47 4.85 8.83
N ASP A 104 -30.16 3.98 8.09
CA ASP A 104 -30.90 4.32 6.87
C ASP A 104 -30.08 5.16 5.86
N ASN A 105 -28.82 4.79 5.72
CA ASN A 105 -27.85 5.42 4.81
C ASN A 105 -27.47 4.42 3.72
N ASP A 106 -27.45 4.87 2.47
CA ASP A 106 -27.13 4.06 1.29
C ASP A 106 -25.63 4.02 0.95
N ASP A 107 -24.77 4.58 1.79
CA ASP A 107 -23.33 4.56 1.58
C ASP A 107 -22.80 3.14 1.45
N LYS A 108 -22.06 2.91 0.38
CA LYS A 108 -21.46 1.61 0.07
C LYS A 108 -19.96 1.67 0.26
N SER A 109 -19.41 0.51 0.54
CA SER A 109 -17.97 0.29 0.62
C SER A 109 -17.49 -0.61 -0.50
N PHE A 110 -16.23 -0.45 -0.88
CA PHE A 110 -15.58 -1.24 -1.92
C PHE A 110 -14.23 -1.72 -1.44
N ILE A 111 -13.93 -3.00 -1.66
CA ILE A 111 -12.61 -3.58 -1.39
C ILE A 111 -12.17 -4.37 -2.61
N LYS A 112 -10.88 -4.24 -2.98
CA LYS A 112 -10.25 -4.99 -4.05
C LYS A 112 -8.96 -5.61 -3.56
N LEU A 113 -8.75 -6.91 -3.85
CA LEU A 113 -7.49 -7.62 -3.73
C LEU A 113 -6.96 -7.97 -5.13
N ILE A 114 -5.66 -7.85 -5.29
CA ILE A 114 -4.92 -8.25 -6.49
C ILE A 114 -4.00 -9.38 -6.10
N VAL A 115 -4.13 -10.55 -6.72
CA VAL A 115 -3.44 -11.79 -6.33
C VAL A 115 -2.63 -12.32 -7.51
N CYS A 116 -1.39 -12.70 -7.27
CA CYS A 116 -0.55 -13.38 -8.26
C CYS A 116 -1.01 -14.82 -8.45
N LYS A 117 -1.47 -15.21 -9.65
CA LYS A 117 -1.92 -16.59 -9.93
C LYS A 117 -0.87 -17.67 -9.71
N LYS A 118 0.41 -17.33 -9.94
CA LYS A 118 1.50 -18.30 -9.83
C LYS A 118 1.91 -18.60 -8.38
N THR A 119 1.84 -17.59 -7.52
CA THR A 119 2.39 -17.67 -6.16
C THR A 119 1.33 -17.53 -5.08
N ASP A 120 0.09 -17.26 -5.45
CA ASP A 120 -1.03 -16.93 -4.57
C ASP A 120 -0.79 -15.70 -3.67
N LYS A 121 0.31 -14.97 -3.85
CA LYS A 121 0.62 -13.78 -3.05
C LYS A 121 -0.35 -12.66 -3.35
N VAL A 122 -0.82 -12.00 -2.30
CA VAL A 122 -1.60 -10.76 -2.41
C VAL A 122 -0.63 -9.63 -2.75
N LEU A 123 -0.76 -9.07 -3.95
CA LEU A 123 0.12 -8.04 -4.49
C LEU A 123 -0.33 -6.62 -4.17
N GLY A 124 -1.63 -6.44 -3.94
CA GLY A 124 -2.20 -5.13 -3.65
C GLY A 124 -3.58 -5.23 -3.02
N VAL A 125 -3.89 -4.25 -2.18
CA VAL A 125 -5.20 -4.09 -1.53
C VAL A 125 -5.63 -2.63 -1.65
N HIS A 126 -6.87 -2.42 -2.12
CA HIS A 126 -7.46 -1.10 -2.31
C HIS A 126 -8.83 -1.06 -1.66
N ILE A 127 -9.08 -0.04 -0.86
CA ILE A 127 -10.27 0.08 -0.01
C ILE A 127 -10.88 1.46 -0.22
N VAL A 128 -12.20 1.51 -0.43
CA VAL A 128 -12.98 2.75 -0.36
C VAL A 128 -14.08 2.51 0.67
N ALA A 129 -13.88 3.05 1.87
CA ALA A 129 -14.77 2.81 3.01
C ALA A 129 -14.51 3.82 4.13
N PRO A 130 -15.44 4.02 5.06
CA PRO A 130 -15.12 4.67 6.34
C PRO A 130 -14.01 3.91 7.07
N GLY A 131 -12.95 4.61 7.50
CA GLY A 131 -11.80 4.02 8.18
C GLY A 131 -10.84 3.25 7.26
N ALA A 132 -10.85 3.52 5.95
CA ALA A 132 -9.95 2.86 4.99
C ALA A 132 -8.47 3.08 5.32
N GLY A 133 -8.10 4.25 5.86
CA GLY A 133 -6.75 4.55 6.32
C GLY A 133 -6.27 3.60 7.42
N GLU A 134 -7.11 3.35 8.42
CA GLU A 134 -6.81 2.42 9.53
C GLU A 134 -6.71 0.97 9.02
N MET A 135 -7.64 0.57 8.15
CA MET A 135 -7.64 -0.79 7.60
C MET A 135 -6.40 -1.05 6.74
N VAL A 136 -6.05 -0.13 5.84
CA VAL A 136 -4.90 -0.32 4.95
C VAL A 136 -3.57 -0.35 5.71
N GLN A 137 -3.44 0.39 6.82
CA GLN A 137 -2.27 0.32 7.70
C GLN A 137 -2.06 -1.10 8.25
N MET A 138 -3.13 -1.76 8.71
CA MET A 138 -3.05 -3.12 9.25
C MET A 138 -2.77 -4.15 8.14
N VAL A 139 -3.42 -4.03 7.00
CA VAL A 139 -3.22 -4.93 5.85
C VAL A 139 -1.80 -4.81 5.27
N ALA A 140 -1.19 -3.63 5.33
CA ALA A 140 0.18 -3.42 4.87
C ALA A 140 1.19 -4.36 5.55
N ILE A 141 0.95 -4.78 6.78
CA ILE A 141 1.78 -5.74 7.49
C ILE A 141 1.73 -7.10 6.77
N ALA A 142 0.54 -7.59 6.44
CA ALA A 142 0.36 -8.85 5.72
C ALA A 142 1.00 -8.80 4.32
N ILE A 143 0.82 -7.70 3.59
CA ILE A 143 1.47 -7.48 2.28
C ILE A 143 3.00 -7.51 2.42
N LYS A 144 3.56 -6.81 3.40
CA LYS A 144 5.01 -6.79 3.67
C LYS A 144 5.56 -8.17 4.01
N MET A 145 4.78 -9.00 4.71
CA MET A 145 5.13 -10.39 5.02
C MET A 145 4.99 -11.33 3.81
N GLY A 146 4.41 -10.87 2.70
CA GLY A 146 4.18 -11.67 1.50
C GLY A 146 3.05 -12.69 1.67
N ALA A 147 2.01 -12.34 2.44
CA ALA A 147 0.86 -13.19 2.69
C ALA A 147 0.16 -13.59 1.39
N THR A 148 -0.32 -14.83 1.36
CA THR A 148 -1.05 -15.41 0.24
C THR A 148 -2.56 -15.19 0.38
N LYS A 149 -3.29 -15.35 -0.72
CA LYS A 149 -4.76 -15.34 -0.69
C LYS A 149 -5.30 -16.40 0.27
N LYS A 150 -4.65 -17.57 0.30
CA LYS A 150 -4.98 -18.65 1.24
C LYS A 150 -4.83 -18.24 2.70
N ASP A 151 -3.82 -17.40 3.03
CA ASP A 151 -3.66 -16.89 4.40
C ASP A 151 -4.83 -15.96 4.75
N PHE A 152 -5.27 -15.11 3.82
CA PHE A 152 -6.46 -14.27 3.99
C PHE A 152 -7.71 -15.14 4.19
N ASP A 153 -7.94 -16.14 3.32
CA ASP A 153 -9.14 -17.00 3.35
C ASP A 153 -9.23 -17.88 4.62
N SER A 154 -8.08 -18.22 5.18
CA SER A 154 -8.02 -19.03 6.41
C SER A 154 -8.13 -18.21 7.70
N THR A 155 -8.07 -16.89 7.59
CA THR A 155 -8.22 -15.98 8.73
C THR A 155 -9.69 -15.85 9.12
N LEU A 156 -9.99 -16.03 10.41
CA LEU A 156 -11.36 -15.86 10.91
C LEU A 156 -11.78 -14.40 10.87
N ALA A 157 -12.97 -14.16 10.35
CA ALA A 157 -13.57 -12.84 10.28
C ALA A 157 -14.04 -12.34 11.65
N VAL A 158 -13.97 -11.02 11.86
CA VAL A 158 -14.62 -10.36 12.99
C VAL A 158 -15.96 -9.79 12.50
N HIS A 159 -17.05 -10.46 12.84
CA HIS A 159 -18.39 -10.07 12.42
C HIS A 159 -19.14 -9.29 13.53
N PRO A 160 -19.86 -8.18 13.20
CA PRO A 160 -19.94 -7.53 11.89
C PRO A 160 -18.93 -6.38 11.77
N THR A 161 -18.07 -6.41 10.75
CA THR A 161 -17.13 -5.33 10.45
C THR A 161 -17.02 -5.08 8.93
N ILE A 162 -16.52 -3.91 8.53
CA ILE A 162 -16.18 -3.65 7.12
C ILE A 162 -14.96 -4.48 6.70
N SER A 163 -14.00 -4.64 7.60
CA SER A 163 -12.74 -5.32 7.32
C SER A 163 -12.88 -6.84 7.12
N GLU A 164 -13.97 -7.48 7.61
CA GLU A 164 -14.18 -8.91 7.38
C GLU A 164 -14.29 -9.27 5.89
N GLU A 165 -14.73 -8.34 5.06
CA GLU A 165 -14.84 -8.56 3.62
C GLU A 165 -13.50 -8.85 2.94
N ILE A 166 -12.38 -8.47 3.56
CA ILE A 166 -11.04 -8.79 3.06
C ILE A 166 -10.79 -10.31 3.05
N VAL A 167 -11.40 -11.04 3.98
CA VAL A 167 -11.21 -12.50 4.15
C VAL A 167 -12.39 -13.33 3.65
N THR A 168 -13.46 -12.71 3.17
CA THR A 168 -14.67 -13.41 2.72
C THR A 168 -14.77 -13.56 1.20
N MET A 169 -13.93 -12.89 0.42
CA MET A 169 -13.93 -12.95 -1.05
C MET A 169 -13.34 -14.26 -1.57
N GLN A 170 -14.18 -15.29 -1.80
CA GLN A 170 -13.75 -16.65 -2.15
C GLN A 170 -13.46 -16.86 -3.65
N LYS A 171 -14.05 -16.06 -4.53
CA LYS A 171 -13.94 -16.26 -5.99
C LYS A 171 -13.44 -14.98 -6.66
N PRO A 172 -12.50 -15.09 -7.61
CA PRO A 172 -12.11 -13.93 -8.40
C PRO A 172 -13.26 -13.49 -9.29
N VAL A 173 -13.41 -12.18 -9.47
CA VAL A 173 -14.39 -11.59 -10.41
C VAL A 173 -13.85 -11.56 -11.83
N ARG A 174 -12.52 -11.57 -11.99
CA ARG A 174 -11.81 -11.69 -13.27
C ARG A 174 -10.38 -12.16 -13.07
N SER A 175 -9.82 -12.69 -14.14
CA SER A 175 -8.45 -13.22 -14.23
C SER A 175 -7.81 -12.79 -15.53
N SER A 176 -6.51 -12.52 -15.54
CA SER A 176 -5.71 -12.32 -16.74
C SER A 176 -4.74 -13.47 -16.99
#